data_44e8ecdf350ff6f39c730ebb62886278
#
_entry.id   44e8ecdf350ff6f39c730ebb62886278
#
_cell.length_a   1.000
_cell.length_b   1.000
_cell.length_c   1.000
_cell.angle_alpha   90.00
_cell.angle_beta   90.00
_cell.angle_gamma   90.00
#
_symmetry.space_group_name_H-M   'P 1'
#
loop_
_entity.id
_entity.type
_entity.pdbx_description
1 polymer ?
#
loop_
_entity_poly.entity_id
_entity_poly.type
_entity_poly.pdbx_seq_one_letter_code
_entity_poly.pdbx_strand_id
1 'polypeptide(L)'
;MIRDVNLAQQKIKKVVIVGGGTAGWMAAASISKLIGRDLDISLIESDQIGTVGVGEATIPTFFALHQLLKINEAEFLSEVQGTIKLGISFENWKNKGEDYIHAFGYTGQSCWAAGFQHFWLKGKTLGISEEYSCYSPELMAAKANKFGLLKQNALNYAYHIDASLYAKFLRRLAEKNNVTRIEGKIITVNQADDGNIKSVQLESGLTIDGDLFIDCSGFAALLIDKTLGTEYEDWSHWLPCDRAVAVQTKSVSPPIPYTRSIARECGWQWRIPLQSRVGNGLVFSSEHMSEDEATSALLNNVEGETLTTPRVIKFRTGQRTVQWNKNCVALGLSGGF
;
A
#
# COMPACT_ATOMS: atom_id res chain seq x y z
N MET A 1 -14.20 17.99 45.59
CA MET A 1 -15.24 18.45 44.66
C MET A 1 -14.74 18.13 43.26
N ILE A 2 -15.06 16.91 42.80
CA ILE A 2 -14.72 16.47 41.42
C ILE A 2 -15.80 17.09 40.56
N ARG A 3 -15.42 18.00 39.66
CA ARG A 3 -16.33 18.52 38.65
C ARG A 3 -16.69 17.40 37.71
N ASP A 4 -17.90 16.92 37.73
CA ASP A 4 -18.49 16.11 36.68
C ASP A 4 -18.47 16.93 35.39
N VAL A 5 -17.46 16.70 34.57
CA VAL A 5 -17.48 17.14 33.19
C VAL A 5 -18.44 16.20 32.46
N ASN A 6 -19.68 16.62 32.38
CA ASN A 6 -20.70 15.96 31.57
C ASN A 6 -20.34 16.20 30.09
N LEU A 7 -19.31 15.49 29.60
CA LEU A 7 -19.04 15.36 28.18
C LEU A 7 -20.17 14.50 27.61
N ALA A 8 -21.25 15.14 27.18
CA ALA A 8 -22.20 14.50 26.28
C ALA A 8 -21.38 14.06 25.06
N GLN A 9 -20.94 12.81 25.08
CA GLN A 9 -20.23 12.21 23.94
C GLN A 9 -21.17 12.29 22.74
N GLN A 10 -20.92 13.24 21.85
CA GLN A 10 -21.68 13.37 20.62
C GLN A 10 -21.42 12.09 19.81
N LYS A 11 -22.47 11.27 19.66
CA LYS A 11 -22.37 9.99 18.94
C LYS A 11 -22.03 10.29 17.48
N ILE A 12 -20.91 9.76 16.98
CA ILE A 12 -20.56 9.83 15.56
C ILE A 12 -21.64 9.09 14.76
N LYS A 13 -22.23 9.77 13.78
CA LYS A 13 -23.23 9.23 12.85
C LYS A 13 -22.80 9.37 11.41
N LYS A 14 -22.13 10.47 11.06
CA LYS A 14 -21.68 10.78 9.71
C LYS A 14 -20.17 10.68 9.61
N VAL A 15 -19.70 9.78 8.76
CA VAL A 15 -18.27 9.62 8.43
C VAL A 15 -18.04 10.07 7.00
N VAL A 16 -17.14 11.02 6.81
CA VAL A 16 -16.76 11.52 5.50
C VAL A 16 -15.33 11.10 5.18
N ILE A 17 -15.16 10.31 4.12
CA ILE A 17 -13.85 9.85 3.64
C ILE A 17 -13.47 10.69 2.42
N VAL A 18 -12.30 11.31 2.45
CA VAL A 18 -11.80 12.19 1.39
C VAL A 18 -10.67 11.51 0.65
N GLY A 19 -10.91 11.14 -0.62
CA GLY A 19 -9.97 10.47 -1.50
C GLY A 19 -10.37 9.04 -1.82
N GLY A 20 -10.51 8.74 -3.12
CA GLY A 20 -10.99 7.46 -3.66
C GLY A 20 -9.87 6.51 -4.13
N GLY A 21 -8.65 6.67 -3.62
CA GLY A 21 -7.58 5.70 -3.82
C GLY A 21 -7.79 4.42 -2.99
N THR A 22 -6.81 3.53 -3.04
CA THR A 22 -6.84 2.26 -2.29
C THR A 22 -7.13 2.48 -0.80
N ALA A 23 -6.47 3.45 -0.16
CA ALA A 23 -6.67 3.73 1.27
C ALA A 23 -8.12 4.14 1.60
N GLY A 24 -8.71 5.03 0.79
CA GLY A 24 -10.08 5.50 1.01
C GLY A 24 -11.11 4.38 0.85
N TRP A 25 -11.03 3.60 -0.21
CA TRP A 25 -11.95 2.49 -0.42
C TRP A 25 -11.73 1.33 0.54
N MET A 26 -10.47 1.08 1.02
CA MET A 26 -10.21 0.15 2.12
C MET A 26 -10.88 0.61 3.40
N ALA A 27 -10.77 1.90 3.77
CA ALA A 27 -11.44 2.48 4.94
C ALA A 27 -12.97 2.36 4.80
N ALA A 28 -13.53 2.76 3.67
CA ALA A 28 -14.96 2.69 3.39
C ALA A 28 -15.52 1.26 3.51
N ALA A 29 -14.87 0.30 2.85
CA ALA A 29 -15.28 -1.11 2.88
C ALA A 29 -15.17 -1.69 4.30
N SER A 30 -14.11 -1.34 5.04
CA SER A 30 -13.88 -1.85 6.39
C SER A 30 -14.89 -1.29 7.38
N ILE A 31 -15.08 0.03 7.42
CA ILE A 31 -15.98 0.68 8.37
C ILE A 31 -17.43 0.25 8.12
N SER A 32 -17.87 0.26 6.85
CA SER A 32 -19.23 -0.14 6.49
C SER A 32 -19.53 -1.60 6.82
N LYS A 33 -18.53 -2.49 6.68
CA LYS A 33 -18.69 -3.92 6.97
C LYS A 33 -18.65 -4.23 8.46
N LEU A 34 -17.76 -3.59 9.23
CA LEU A 34 -17.47 -3.93 10.61
C LEU A 34 -18.38 -3.21 11.61
N ILE A 35 -18.73 -1.94 11.35
CA ILE A 35 -19.54 -1.13 12.25
C ILE A 35 -21.02 -1.20 11.85
N GLY A 36 -21.30 -1.49 10.57
CA GLY A 36 -22.65 -1.76 10.10
C GLY A 36 -23.45 -0.51 9.73
N ARG A 37 -24.80 -0.63 9.81
CA ARG A 37 -25.74 0.33 9.23
C ARG A 37 -26.00 1.58 10.08
N ASP A 38 -25.36 1.69 11.24
CA ASP A 38 -25.59 2.79 12.18
C ASP A 38 -24.83 4.07 11.79
N LEU A 39 -23.95 3.98 10.77
CA LEU A 39 -23.19 5.10 10.26
C LEU A 39 -23.64 5.47 8.84
N ASP A 40 -23.78 6.75 8.60
CA ASP A 40 -23.89 7.34 7.28
C ASP A 40 -22.47 7.61 6.78
N ILE A 41 -22.02 6.83 5.77
CA ILE A 41 -20.66 6.89 5.27
C ILE A 41 -20.68 7.43 3.85
N SER A 42 -20.01 8.56 3.64
CA SER A 42 -19.80 9.16 2.33
C SER A 42 -18.33 9.14 1.97
N LEU A 43 -18.01 8.73 0.73
CA LEU A 43 -16.66 8.85 0.18
C LEU A 43 -16.68 9.84 -0.98
N ILE A 44 -15.81 10.85 -0.87
CA ILE A 44 -15.66 11.91 -1.88
C ILE A 44 -14.39 11.64 -2.69
N GLU A 45 -14.55 11.54 -4.00
CA GLU A 45 -13.42 11.42 -4.94
C GLU A 45 -13.73 12.18 -6.23
N SER A 46 -12.69 12.48 -7.02
CA SER A 46 -12.89 13.09 -8.33
C SER A 46 -12.21 12.25 -9.41
N ASP A 47 -12.97 11.94 -10.45
CA ASP A 47 -12.48 11.24 -11.65
C ASP A 47 -11.41 12.07 -12.40
N GLN A 48 -11.31 13.39 -12.12
CA GLN A 48 -10.28 14.28 -12.66
C GLN A 48 -8.93 14.15 -11.93
N ILE A 49 -8.93 13.59 -10.72
CA ILE A 49 -7.71 13.40 -9.90
C ILE A 49 -7.24 11.96 -10.07
N GLY A 50 -6.15 11.78 -10.82
CA GLY A 50 -5.57 10.46 -11.03
C GLY A 50 -5.03 9.86 -9.73
N THR A 51 -5.15 8.54 -9.59
CA THR A 51 -4.50 7.79 -8.50
C THR A 51 -3.00 7.63 -8.75
N VAL A 52 -2.22 7.53 -7.68
CA VAL A 52 -0.76 7.30 -7.76
C VAL A 52 -0.43 5.87 -8.19
N GLY A 53 -1.41 4.95 -8.21
CA GLY A 53 -1.24 3.53 -8.45
C GLY A 53 -0.43 3.15 -9.69
N VAL A 54 0.65 2.40 -9.48
CA VAL A 54 1.62 1.98 -10.51
C VAL A 54 1.72 0.47 -10.67
N GLY A 55 0.93 -0.29 -9.95
CA GLY A 55 1.07 -1.71 -9.62
C GLY A 55 1.67 -1.81 -8.23
N GLU A 56 0.98 -2.50 -7.36
CA GLU A 56 1.35 -2.56 -5.95
C GLU A 56 1.65 -3.99 -5.52
N ALA A 57 2.48 -4.10 -4.50
CA ALA A 57 2.86 -5.37 -3.89
C ALA A 57 2.46 -5.37 -2.42
N THR A 58 1.68 -6.35 -2.03
CA THR A 58 1.22 -6.51 -0.65
C THR A 58 2.15 -7.38 0.20
N ILE A 59 1.84 -7.53 1.47
CA ILE A 59 2.48 -8.43 2.41
C ILE A 59 1.43 -9.35 3.05
N PRO A 60 1.80 -10.47 3.70
CA PRO A 60 0.83 -11.46 4.19
C PRO A 60 -0.24 -10.93 5.16
N THR A 61 0.02 -9.85 5.90
CA THR A 61 -0.99 -9.20 6.77
C THR A 61 -2.23 -8.71 6.02
N PHE A 62 -2.14 -8.56 4.70
CA PHE A 62 -3.25 -8.19 3.83
C PHE A 62 -4.41 -9.21 3.87
N PHE A 63 -4.11 -10.48 4.12
CA PHE A 63 -5.14 -11.53 4.27
C PHE A 63 -6.11 -11.25 5.41
N ALA A 64 -5.65 -10.67 6.52
CA ALA A 64 -6.53 -10.37 7.66
C ALA A 64 -7.68 -9.45 7.24
N LEU A 65 -7.38 -8.41 6.46
CA LEU A 65 -8.40 -7.52 5.91
C LEU A 65 -9.35 -8.27 4.96
N HIS A 66 -8.82 -9.09 4.05
CA HIS A 66 -9.63 -9.83 3.10
C HIS A 66 -10.58 -10.84 3.81
N GLN A 67 -10.10 -11.49 4.87
CA GLN A 67 -10.93 -12.37 5.70
C GLN A 67 -12.05 -11.60 6.41
N LEU A 68 -11.74 -10.43 7.00
CA LEU A 68 -12.74 -9.55 7.63
C LEU A 68 -13.81 -9.11 6.63
N LEU A 69 -13.41 -8.76 5.42
CA LEU A 69 -14.31 -8.35 4.35
C LEU A 69 -15.01 -9.53 3.65
N LYS A 70 -14.62 -10.77 3.95
CA LYS A 70 -15.11 -12.01 3.32
C LYS A 70 -14.94 -11.99 1.80
N ILE A 71 -13.78 -11.52 1.34
CA ILE A 71 -13.44 -11.45 -0.07
C ILE A 71 -13.10 -12.86 -0.60
N ASN A 72 -13.72 -13.24 -1.72
CA ASN A 72 -13.34 -14.43 -2.44
C ASN A 72 -12.02 -14.18 -3.19
N GLU A 73 -11.00 -15.00 -2.92
CA GLU A 73 -9.65 -14.81 -3.47
C GLU A 73 -9.60 -14.95 -4.99
N ALA A 74 -10.31 -15.95 -5.55
CA ALA A 74 -10.30 -16.17 -6.99
C ALA A 74 -10.96 -15.04 -7.78
N GLU A 75 -12.10 -14.54 -7.28
CA GLU A 75 -12.78 -13.37 -7.82
C GLU A 75 -11.87 -12.14 -7.74
N PHE A 76 -11.29 -11.90 -6.56
CA PHE A 76 -10.37 -10.79 -6.35
C PHE A 76 -9.18 -10.82 -7.32
N LEU A 77 -8.44 -11.94 -7.39
CA LEU A 77 -7.26 -12.05 -8.26
C LEU A 77 -7.60 -11.84 -9.74
N SER A 78 -8.75 -12.35 -10.18
CA SER A 78 -9.22 -12.15 -11.54
C SER A 78 -9.51 -10.68 -11.85
N GLU A 79 -10.21 -9.99 -10.94
CA GLU A 79 -10.64 -8.61 -11.17
C GLU A 79 -9.52 -7.58 -11.04
N VAL A 80 -8.56 -7.82 -10.15
CA VAL A 80 -7.44 -6.89 -9.94
C VAL A 80 -6.21 -7.21 -10.80
N GLN A 81 -6.33 -8.16 -11.74
CA GLN A 81 -5.19 -8.66 -12.53
C GLN A 81 -4.03 -9.12 -11.65
N GLY A 82 -4.39 -9.69 -10.50
CA GLY A 82 -3.45 -10.02 -9.43
C GLY A 82 -2.60 -11.23 -9.73
N THR A 83 -1.38 -11.28 -9.18
CA THR A 83 -0.49 -12.44 -9.18
C THR A 83 -0.02 -12.74 -7.77
N ILE A 84 0.50 -13.96 -7.58
CA ILE A 84 0.99 -14.41 -6.27
C ILE A 84 2.39 -13.83 -6.01
N LYS A 85 2.62 -13.47 -4.75
CA LYS A 85 3.90 -12.97 -4.24
C LYS A 85 4.35 -13.82 -3.07
N LEU A 86 5.47 -14.54 -3.22
CA LEU A 86 6.09 -15.36 -2.18
C LEU A 86 7.19 -14.61 -1.41
N GLY A 87 7.63 -13.46 -1.93
CA GLY A 87 8.70 -12.70 -1.32
C GLY A 87 9.15 -11.52 -2.18
N ILE A 88 10.34 -11.04 -1.89
CA ILE A 88 11.00 -9.94 -2.60
C ILE A 88 12.43 -10.37 -2.93
N SER A 89 12.81 -10.28 -4.21
CA SER A 89 14.20 -10.42 -4.65
C SER A 89 14.91 -9.08 -4.46
N PHE A 90 16.02 -9.09 -3.76
CA PHE A 90 16.93 -7.96 -3.59
C PHE A 90 18.16 -8.19 -4.44
N GLU A 91 18.31 -7.40 -5.50
CA GLU A 91 19.36 -7.54 -6.50
C GLU A 91 20.36 -6.37 -6.37
N ASN A 92 21.65 -6.66 -6.32
CA ASN A 92 22.74 -5.70 -6.20
C ASN A 92 22.78 -4.87 -4.89
N TRP A 93 21.99 -5.22 -3.87
CA TRP A 93 21.93 -4.44 -2.62
C TRP A 93 23.17 -4.60 -1.74
N LYS A 94 23.78 -5.76 -1.72
CA LYS A 94 25.01 -6.02 -0.96
C LYS A 94 26.24 -5.75 -1.83
N ASN A 95 26.37 -6.47 -2.94
CA ASN A 95 27.39 -6.28 -3.94
C ASN A 95 26.78 -6.36 -5.34
N LYS A 96 27.37 -5.69 -6.32
CA LYS A 96 26.95 -5.78 -7.71
C LYS A 96 27.07 -7.21 -8.22
N GLY A 97 25.97 -7.76 -8.77
CA GLY A 97 25.87 -9.14 -9.24
C GLY A 97 25.43 -10.15 -8.17
N GLU A 98 25.23 -9.74 -6.92
CA GLU A 98 24.65 -10.58 -5.88
C GLU A 98 23.16 -10.34 -5.71
N ASP A 99 22.40 -11.42 -5.52
CA ASP A 99 20.97 -11.37 -5.24
C ASP A 99 20.57 -12.35 -4.14
N TYR A 100 19.48 -12.02 -3.47
CA TYR A 100 18.83 -12.91 -2.52
C TYR A 100 17.32 -12.66 -2.49
N ILE A 101 16.54 -13.67 -2.12
CA ILE A 101 15.08 -13.53 -1.94
C ILE A 101 14.75 -13.55 -0.46
N HIS A 102 14.06 -12.51 0.01
CA HIS A 102 13.38 -12.50 1.29
C HIS A 102 11.98 -13.09 1.09
N ALA A 103 11.82 -14.36 1.40
CA ALA A 103 10.55 -15.06 1.33
C ALA A 103 9.68 -14.78 2.56
N PHE A 104 8.35 -14.92 2.42
CA PHE A 104 7.41 -14.61 3.50
C PHE A 104 7.25 -15.73 4.53
N GLY A 105 7.78 -16.90 4.28
CA GLY A 105 7.67 -18.05 5.17
C GLY A 105 8.75 -18.12 6.24
N TYR A 106 8.66 -19.16 7.02
CA TYR A 106 9.66 -19.50 8.04
C TYR A 106 10.69 -20.44 7.45
N THR A 107 11.93 -20.34 7.95
CA THR A 107 12.99 -21.29 7.62
C THR A 107 13.03 -22.40 8.67
N GLY A 108 12.70 -23.62 8.24
CA GLY A 108 12.61 -24.78 9.13
C GLY A 108 11.52 -24.67 10.19
N GLN A 109 11.51 -25.62 11.10
CA GLN A 109 10.54 -25.67 12.18
C GLN A 109 11.24 -25.58 13.54
N SER A 110 10.92 -24.56 14.32
CA SER A 110 11.36 -24.39 15.69
C SER A 110 10.62 -25.34 16.63
N CYS A 111 11.25 -25.70 17.75
CA CYS A 111 10.59 -26.42 18.83
C CYS A 111 10.50 -25.54 20.10
N TRP A 112 9.88 -26.07 21.15
CA TRP A 112 9.73 -25.36 22.43
C TRP A 112 11.07 -24.98 23.09
N ALA A 113 12.14 -25.72 22.80
CA ALA A 113 13.44 -25.54 23.47
C ALA A 113 14.34 -24.54 22.71
N ALA A 114 14.23 -24.45 21.38
CA ALA A 114 15.11 -23.61 20.57
C ALA A 114 14.54 -23.33 19.19
N GLY A 115 14.98 -22.21 18.58
CA GLY A 115 14.73 -21.90 17.19
C GLY A 115 15.48 -22.84 16.23
N PHE A 116 14.92 -23.06 15.05
CA PHE A 116 15.48 -23.95 14.02
C PHE A 116 16.94 -23.67 13.68
N GLN A 117 17.37 -22.42 13.69
CA GLN A 117 18.74 -22.01 13.38
C GLN A 117 19.79 -22.70 14.27
N HIS A 118 19.45 -23.01 15.53
CA HIS A 118 20.37 -23.71 16.44
C HIS A 118 20.58 -25.16 16.02
N PHE A 119 19.52 -25.83 15.58
CA PHE A 119 19.60 -27.20 15.06
C PHE A 119 20.37 -27.23 13.75
N TRP A 120 20.10 -26.28 12.86
CA TRP A 120 20.82 -26.14 11.60
C TRP A 120 22.33 -25.91 11.80
N LEU A 121 22.71 -24.99 12.71
CA LEU A 121 24.11 -24.75 13.06
C LEU A 121 24.80 -26.03 13.59
N LYS A 122 24.12 -26.78 14.43
CA LYS A 122 24.64 -28.06 14.91
C LYS A 122 24.79 -29.07 13.78
N GLY A 123 23.77 -29.18 12.92
CA GLY A 123 23.83 -30.02 11.73
C GLY A 123 24.97 -29.65 10.80
N LYS A 124 25.22 -28.34 10.60
CA LYS A 124 26.35 -27.84 9.82
C LYS A 124 27.69 -28.28 10.40
N THR A 125 27.85 -28.19 11.73
CA THR A 125 29.05 -28.68 12.39
C THR A 125 29.26 -30.19 12.23
N LEU A 126 28.19 -30.96 12.07
CA LEU A 126 28.20 -32.41 11.85
C LEU A 126 28.27 -32.79 10.37
N GLY A 127 28.26 -31.84 9.47
CA GLY A 127 28.28 -32.11 8.02
C GLY A 127 26.99 -32.74 7.44
N ILE A 128 25.84 -32.60 8.14
CA ILE A 128 24.57 -33.20 7.74
C ILE A 128 23.48 -32.18 7.35
N SER A 129 23.77 -30.87 7.44
CA SER A 129 22.83 -29.83 7.05
C SER A 129 23.08 -29.37 5.61
N GLU A 130 21.99 -29.21 4.88
CA GLU A 130 21.95 -28.47 3.62
C GLU A 130 22.13 -26.95 3.88
N GLU A 131 22.18 -26.16 2.81
CA GLU A 131 22.14 -24.70 2.91
C GLU A 131 20.87 -24.24 3.64
N TYR A 132 20.99 -23.22 4.51
CA TYR A 132 19.87 -22.74 5.35
C TYR A 132 18.61 -22.40 4.55
N SER A 133 18.80 -21.84 3.36
CA SER A 133 17.74 -21.48 2.43
C SER A 133 16.90 -22.68 1.94
N CYS A 134 17.46 -23.88 1.91
CA CYS A 134 16.75 -25.09 1.47
C CYS A 134 15.62 -25.50 2.42
N TYR A 135 15.63 -24.97 3.64
CA TYR A 135 14.61 -25.26 4.64
C TYR A 135 13.45 -24.24 4.63
N SER A 136 13.37 -23.35 3.62
CA SER A 136 12.26 -22.42 3.41
C SER A 136 11.45 -22.82 2.20
N PRO A 137 10.24 -23.38 2.39
CA PRO A 137 9.39 -23.82 1.26
C PRO A 137 9.04 -22.68 0.31
N GLU A 138 8.73 -21.48 0.85
CA GLU A 138 8.40 -20.29 0.06
C GLU A 138 9.59 -19.84 -0.80
N LEU A 139 10.79 -19.86 -0.22
CA LEU A 139 11.99 -19.50 -0.96
C LEU A 139 12.30 -20.50 -2.08
N MET A 140 12.17 -21.80 -1.80
CA MET A 140 12.38 -22.84 -2.81
C MET A 140 11.33 -22.76 -3.91
N ALA A 141 10.08 -22.53 -3.57
CA ALA A 141 9.00 -22.30 -4.54
C ALA A 141 9.23 -21.04 -5.38
N ALA A 142 9.66 -19.93 -4.77
CA ALA A 142 9.99 -18.71 -5.47
C ALA A 142 11.15 -18.91 -6.48
N LYS A 143 12.24 -19.54 -6.06
CA LYS A 143 13.38 -19.87 -6.93
C LYS A 143 12.99 -20.79 -8.10
N ALA A 144 12.03 -21.67 -7.88
CA ALA A 144 11.51 -22.56 -8.91
C ALA A 144 10.43 -21.92 -9.80
N ASN A 145 10.04 -20.64 -9.54
CA ASN A 145 8.90 -19.96 -10.17
C ASN A 145 7.59 -20.79 -10.08
N LYS A 146 7.33 -21.39 -8.91
CA LYS A 146 6.17 -22.24 -8.66
C LYS A 146 5.36 -21.74 -7.49
N PHE A 147 4.05 -21.96 -7.57
CA PHE A 147 3.11 -21.78 -6.48
C PHE A 147 2.02 -22.83 -6.57
N GLY A 148 1.51 -23.28 -5.42
CA GLY A 148 0.38 -24.19 -5.34
C GLY A 148 -0.32 -24.08 -4.00
N LEU A 149 -1.64 -24.17 -4.02
CA LEU A 149 -2.45 -24.26 -2.81
C LEU A 149 -2.39 -25.71 -2.29
N LEU A 150 -1.73 -25.89 -1.16
CA LEU A 150 -1.61 -27.21 -0.51
C LEU A 150 -2.67 -27.32 0.59
N LYS A 151 -3.25 -28.52 0.75
CA LYS A 151 -4.23 -28.78 1.81
C LYS A 151 -3.60 -28.75 3.22
N GLN A 152 -2.32 -29.09 3.31
CA GLN A 152 -1.53 -29.05 4.54
C GLN A 152 -0.26 -28.28 4.27
N ASN A 153 0.23 -27.56 5.30
CA ASN A 153 1.44 -26.72 5.20
C ASN A 153 1.35 -25.69 4.05
N ALA A 154 0.26 -24.93 4.02
CA ALA A 154 0.08 -23.87 3.04
C ALA A 154 1.26 -22.89 3.09
N LEU A 155 1.72 -22.48 1.91
CA LEU A 155 2.76 -21.43 1.80
C LEU A 155 2.23 -20.09 2.30
N ASN A 156 3.10 -19.31 2.94
CA ASN A 156 2.81 -17.91 3.21
C ASN A 156 3.04 -17.10 1.93
N TYR A 157 2.06 -16.32 1.55
CA TYR A 157 2.14 -15.53 0.32
C TYR A 157 1.39 -14.20 0.49
N ALA A 158 1.50 -13.37 -0.49
CA ALA A 158 0.79 -12.12 -0.67
C ALA A 158 0.47 -11.96 -2.15
N TYR A 159 0.15 -10.74 -2.58
CA TYR A 159 -0.25 -10.46 -3.95
C TYR A 159 0.51 -9.29 -4.55
N HIS A 160 0.66 -9.33 -5.87
CA HIS A 160 0.81 -8.14 -6.69
C HIS A 160 -0.57 -7.78 -7.22
N ILE A 161 -0.93 -6.50 -7.24
CA ILE A 161 -2.26 -6.04 -7.63
C ILE A 161 -2.18 -4.77 -8.49
N ASP A 162 -3.17 -4.59 -9.35
CA ASP A 162 -3.45 -3.28 -9.92
C ASP A 162 -4.23 -2.44 -8.90
N ALA A 163 -3.61 -1.38 -8.38
CA ALA A 163 -4.21 -0.55 -7.35
C ALA A 163 -5.51 0.13 -7.80
N SER A 164 -5.59 0.51 -9.07
CA SER A 164 -6.80 1.15 -9.63
C SER A 164 -7.96 0.17 -9.75
N LEU A 165 -7.67 -1.07 -10.17
CA LEU A 165 -8.68 -2.13 -10.21
C LEU A 165 -9.09 -2.56 -8.79
N TYR A 166 -8.15 -2.58 -7.86
CA TYR A 166 -8.45 -2.88 -6.47
C TYR A 166 -9.34 -1.83 -5.80
N ALA A 167 -9.08 -0.55 -6.04
CA ALA A 167 -9.96 0.52 -5.58
C ALA A 167 -11.39 0.35 -6.11
N LYS A 168 -11.55 0.02 -7.41
CA LYS A 168 -12.86 -0.27 -8.02
C LYS A 168 -13.53 -1.51 -7.41
N PHE A 169 -12.77 -2.57 -7.13
CA PHE A 169 -13.26 -3.77 -6.46
C PHE A 169 -13.80 -3.45 -5.06
N LEU A 170 -13.03 -2.72 -4.26
CA LEU A 170 -13.42 -2.30 -2.91
C LEU A 170 -14.61 -1.35 -2.92
N ARG A 171 -14.67 -0.43 -3.89
CA ARG A 171 -15.81 0.46 -4.09
C ARG A 171 -17.11 -0.34 -4.21
N ARG A 172 -17.16 -1.36 -5.06
CA ARG A 172 -18.37 -2.21 -5.21
C ARG A 172 -18.76 -2.88 -3.90
N LEU A 173 -17.78 -3.34 -3.10
CA LEU A 173 -18.04 -3.91 -1.77
C LEU A 173 -18.58 -2.87 -0.80
N ALA A 174 -18.03 -1.67 -0.78
CA ALA A 174 -18.45 -0.58 0.09
C ALA A 174 -19.87 -0.08 -0.27
N GLU A 175 -20.14 0.13 -1.56
CA GLU A 175 -21.47 0.55 -2.05
C GLU A 175 -22.56 -0.49 -1.74
N LYS A 176 -22.24 -1.80 -1.81
CA LYS A 176 -23.17 -2.87 -1.35
C LYS A 176 -23.48 -2.79 0.15
N ASN A 177 -22.61 -2.17 0.95
CA ASN A 177 -22.78 -1.93 2.37
C ASN A 177 -23.25 -0.48 2.68
N ASN A 178 -23.94 0.17 1.73
CA ASN A 178 -24.54 1.49 1.84
C ASN A 178 -23.53 2.66 2.01
N VAL A 179 -22.32 2.54 1.51
CA VAL A 179 -21.44 3.70 1.35
C VAL A 179 -21.88 4.51 0.15
N THR A 180 -22.05 5.81 0.35
CA THR A 180 -22.40 6.75 -0.73
C THR A 180 -21.16 7.32 -1.36
N ARG A 181 -20.92 7.06 -2.65
CA ARG A 181 -19.89 7.76 -3.43
C ARG A 181 -20.40 9.12 -3.85
N ILE A 182 -19.59 10.13 -3.61
CA ILE A 182 -19.86 11.50 -4.09
C ILE A 182 -18.70 11.88 -5.04
N GLU A 183 -19.03 12.05 -6.31
CA GLU A 183 -18.08 12.54 -7.29
C GLU A 183 -17.97 14.06 -7.18
N GLY A 184 -16.73 14.58 -7.11
CA GLY A 184 -16.46 15.99 -7.13
C GLY A 184 -15.15 16.36 -6.46
N LYS A 185 -14.63 17.52 -6.87
CA LYS A 185 -13.40 18.09 -6.33
C LYS A 185 -13.73 19.02 -5.16
N ILE A 186 -13.09 18.80 -4.02
CA ILE A 186 -13.20 19.67 -2.85
C ILE A 186 -12.43 20.96 -3.11
N ILE A 187 -13.09 22.10 -2.90
CA ILE A 187 -12.49 23.43 -3.05
C ILE A 187 -12.36 24.17 -1.73
N THR A 188 -13.21 23.82 -0.73
CA THR A 188 -13.20 24.49 0.58
C THR A 188 -13.43 23.47 1.67
N VAL A 189 -12.74 23.63 2.79
CA VAL A 189 -12.97 22.90 4.05
C VAL A 189 -13.39 23.90 5.11
N ASN A 190 -14.56 23.73 5.68
CA ASN A 190 -15.10 24.61 6.70
C ASN A 190 -14.84 24.03 8.09
N GLN A 191 -14.34 24.85 8.99
CA GLN A 191 -14.12 24.51 10.39
C GLN A 191 -15.21 25.13 11.29
N ALA A 192 -15.49 24.50 12.41
CA ALA A 192 -16.28 25.02 13.50
C ALA A 192 -15.39 25.87 14.43
N ASP A 193 -16.01 26.61 15.36
CA ASP A 193 -15.31 27.50 16.29
C ASP A 193 -14.32 26.78 17.21
N ASP A 194 -14.56 25.49 17.50
CA ASP A 194 -13.68 24.61 18.25
C ASP A 194 -12.49 24.07 17.43
N GLY A 195 -12.47 24.42 16.12
CA GLY A 195 -11.48 24.01 15.14
C GLY A 195 -11.65 22.60 14.61
N ASN A 196 -12.73 21.89 14.93
CA ASN A 196 -13.10 20.66 14.23
C ASN A 196 -13.50 20.95 12.78
N ILE A 197 -13.33 20.00 11.88
CA ILE A 197 -13.86 20.10 10.53
C ILE A 197 -15.38 19.94 10.62
N LYS A 198 -16.12 20.94 10.07
CA LYS A 198 -17.57 20.92 10.02
C LYS A 198 -18.09 20.30 8.74
N SER A 199 -17.52 20.72 7.63
CA SER A 199 -17.98 20.28 6.31
C SER A 199 -16.89 20.48 5.25
N VAL A 200 -17.08 19.83 4.09
CA VAL A 200 -16.32 20.09 2.87
C VAL A 200 -17.25 20.56 1.78
N GLN A 201 -16.81 21.50 0.96
CA GLN A 201 -17.57 22.03 -0.18
C GLN A 201 -16.92 21.61 -1.50
N LEU A 202 -17.72 21.09 -2.40
CA LEU A 202 -17.31 20.70 -3.74
C LEU A 202 -17.38 21.87 -4.72
N GLU A 203 -16.67 21.75 -5.83
CA GLU A 203 -16.68 22.69 -6.95
C GLU A 203 -18.11 22.91 -7.52
N SER A 204 -18.98 21.91 -7.41
CA SER A 204 -20.41 21.99 -7.76
C SER A 204 -21.26 22.86 -6.82
N GLY A 205 -20.69 23.33 -5.70
CA GLY A 205 -21.41 24.04 -4.63
C GLY A 205 -22.02 23.11 -3.56
N LEU A 206 -22.03 21.78 -3.78
CA LEU A 206 -22.53 20.83 -2.78
C LEU A 206 -21.66 20.86 -1.52
N THR A 207 -22.29 20.95 -0.37
CA THR A 207 -21.62 20.90 0.95
C THR A 207 -21.97 19.61 1.66
N ILE A 208 -20.95 18.91 2.17
CA ILE A 208 -21.08 17.63 2.88
C ILE A 208 -20.61 17.83 4.33
N ASP A 209 -21.54 17.70 5.28
CA ASP A 209 -21.26 17.75 6.71
C ASP A 209 -20.82 16.39 7.24
N GLY A 210 -19.95 16.37 8.25
CA GLY A 210 -19.52 15.13 8.91
C GLY A 210 -19.20 15.31 10.39
N ASP A 211 -19.32 14.22 11.15
CA ASP A 211 -18.90 14.16 12.56
C ASP A 211 -17.43 13.70 12.66
N LEU A 212 -17.02 12.77 11.79
CA LEU A 212 -15.67 12.25 11.66
C LEU A 212 -15.23 12.30 10.20
N PHE A 213 -14.02 12.77 9.98
CA PHE A 213 -13.40 12.84 8.65
C PHE A 213 -12.21 11.89 8.56
N ILE A 214 -12.07 11.21 7.43
CA ILE A 214 -10.91 10.37 7.15
C ILE A 214 -10.19 10.94 5.92
N ASP A 215 -8.99 11.45 6.14
CA ASP A 215 -8.16 12.02 5.09
C ASP A 215 -7.37 10.93 4.37
N CYS A 216 -7.85 10.56 3.19
CA CYS A 216 -7.19 9.67 2.23
C CYS A 216 -6.79 10.44 0.95
N SER A 217 -6.59 11.76 1.04
CA SER A 217 -6.31 12.63 -0.11
C SER A 217 -4.86 12.52 -0.64
N GLY A 218 -4.13 11.50 -0.19
CA GLY A 218 -2.76 11.24 -0.64
C GLY A 218 -1.77 12.30 -0.17
N PHE A 219 -0.76 12.58 -0.97
CA PHE A 219 0.25 13.59 -0.65
C PHE A 219 -0.32 15.01 -0.49
N ALA A 220 -1.54 15.26 -0.97
CA ALA A 220 -2.21 16.54 -0.77
C ALA A 220 -2.55 16.82 0.69
N ALA A 221 -2.80 15.77 1.49
CA ALA A 221 -3.14 15.82 2.92
C ALA A 221 -4.11 16.97 3.24
N LEU A 222 -5.21 17.01 2.47
CA LEU A 222 -6.11 18.16 2.36
C LEU A 222 -6.73 18.56 3.70
N LEU A 223 -7.06 17.57 4.53
CA LEU A 223 -7.70 17.80 5.82
C LEU A 223 -6.69 17.87 6.97
N ILE A 224 -5.86 16.82 7.10
CA ILE A 224 -4.96 16.67 8.25
C ILE A 224 -3.84 17.73 8.27
N ASP A 225 -3.34 18.12 7.08
CA ASP A 225 -2.29 19.14 6.92
C ASP A 225 -2.88 20.50 6.61
N LYS A 226 -3.39 20.66 5.37
CA LYS A 226 -3.77 21.97 4.84
C LYS A 226 -4.85 22.68 5.66
N THR A 227 -5.74 21.90 6.30
CA THR A 227 -6.81 22.47 7.13
C THR A 227 -6.44 22.50 8.61
N LEU A 228 -5.96 21.37 9.16
CA LEU A 228 -5.69 21.25 10.60
C LEU A 228 -4.25 21.57 11.01
N GLY A 229 -3.34 21.81 10.04
CA GLY A 229 -1.96 22.20 10.30
C GLY A 229 -1.16 21.16 11.09
N THR A 230 -1.50 19.88 10.95
CA THR A 230 -0.79 18.82 11.68
C THR A 230 0.65 18.72 11.19
N GLU A 231 1.59 18.81 12.10
CA GLU A 231 3.03 18.77 11.81
C GLU A 231 3.44 17.45 11.14
N TYR A 232 4.50 17.54 10.32
CA TYR A 232 5.09 16.41 9.62
C TYR A 232 6.54 16.25 10.05
N GLU A 233 6.88 15.08 10.57
CA GLU A 233 8.24 14.71 10.91
C GLU A 233 8.98 14.28 9.65
N ASP A 234 9.97 15.04 9.24
CA ASP A 234 10.73 14.84 8.02
C ASP A 234 11.90 13.87 8.25
N TRP A 235 11.95 12.78 7.48
CA TRP A 235 13.00 11.75 7.55
C TRP A 235 13.96 11.79 6.36
N SER A 236 13.95 12.84 5.55
CA SER A 236 14.80 12.94 4.36
C SER A 236 16.31 12.81 4.67
N HIS A 237 16.73 13.19 5.87
CA HIS A 237 18.11 13.03 6.35
C HIS A 237 18.52 11.58 6.56
N TRP A 238 17.57 10.64 6.74
CA TRP A 238 17.81 9.20 6.78
C TRP A 238 17.45 8.52 5.45
N LEU A 239 16.44 9.02 4.77
CA LEU A 239 15.85 8.44 3.57
C LEU A 239 15.85 9.51 2.44
N PRO A 240 17.00 9.73 1.78
CA PRO A 240 17.19 10.86 0.89
C PRO A 240 16.46 10.76 -0.46
N CYS A 241 15.86 9.62 -0.78
CA CYS A 241 15.05 9.49 -2.00
C CYS A 241 13.75 10.27 -1.85
N ASP A 242 13.46 11.15 -2.79
CA ASP A 242 12.33 12.07 -2.78
C ASP A 242 11.52 12.08 -4.08
N ARG A 243 11.92 11.24 -5.03
CA ARG A 243 11.29 11.10 -6.35
C ARG A 243 11.16 9.63 -6.74
N ALA A 244 10.14 9.37 -7.54
CA ALA A 244 10.05 8.14 -8.30
C ALA A 244 9.61 8.45 -9.73
N VAL A 245 10.12 7.71 -10.69
CA VAL A 245 9.58 7.65 -12.05
C VAL A 245 8.96 6.28 -12.26
N ALA A 246 7.75 6.21 -12.81
CA ALA A 246 7.01 4.97 -12.97
C ALA A 246 6.51 4.79 -14.39
N VAL A 247 6.54 3.56 -14.89
CA VAL A 247 6.06 3.17 -16.23
C VAL A 247 5.49 1.76 -16.21
N GLN A 248 4.47 1.52 -17.03
CA GLN A 248 3.93 0.19 -17.24
C GLN A 248 4.48 -0.39 -18.54
N THR A 249 4.82 -1.68 -18.53
CA THR A 249 5.28 -2.40 -19.73
C THR A 249 4.45 -3.65 -19.97
N LYS A 250 4.41 -4.08 -21.23
CA LYS A 250 3.83 -5.37 -21.61
C LYS A 250 4.61 -6.51 -20.98
N SER A 251 3.92 -7.53 -20.51
CA SER A 251 4.56 -8.75 -20.03
C SER A 251 5.24 -9.49 -21.17
N VAL A 252 6.50 -9.88 -21.00
CA VAL A 252 7.30 -10.66 -21.96
C VAL A 252 7.47 -12.12 -21.56
N SER A 253 7.04 -12.47 -20.36
CA SER A 253 7.12 -13.83 -19.81
C SER A 253 5.98 -14.05 -18.79
N PRO A 254 5.67 -15.29 -18.40
CA PRO A 254 4.79 -15.57 -17.27
C PRO A 254 5.23 -14.81 -16.01
N PRO A 255 4.30 -14.38 -15.16
CA PRO A 255 4.63 -13.63 -13.96
C PRO A 255 5.42 -14.49 -12.96
N ILE A 256 6.56 -13.98 -12.49
CA ILE A 256 7.33 -14.60 -11.41
C ILE A 256 6.64 -14.35 -10.06
N PRO A 257 6.72 -15.28 -9.08
CA PRO A 257 6.01 -15.15 -7.81
C PRO A 257 6.78 -14.31 -6.76
N TYR A 258 7.42 -13.24 -7.16
CA TYR A 258 8.08 -12.29 -6.26
C TYR A 258 8.26 -10.92 -6.91
N THR A 259 8.31 -9.88 -6.06
CA THR A 259 8.71 -8.54 -6.48
C THR A 259 10.22 -8.50 -6.66
N ARG A 260 10.72 -7.82 -7.69
CA ARG A 260 12.14 -7.51 -7.80
C ARG A 260 12.40 -6.10 -7.30
N SER A 261 13.38 -5.97 -6.40
CA SER A 261 13.91 -4.71 -5.87
C SER A 261 15.39 -4.65 -6.24
N ILE A 262 15.74 -3.80 -7.20
CA ILE A 262 17.04 -3.77 -7.85
C ILE A 262 17.74 -2.49 -7.45
N ALA A 263 18.84 -2.57 -6.71
CA ALA A 263 19.65 -1.40 -6.38
C ALA A 263 20.25 -0.78 -7.64
N ARG A 264 20.26 0.55 -7.69
CA ARG A 264 20.82 1.40 -8.72
C ARG A 264 21.78 2.42 -8.09
N GLU A 265 22.54 3.14 -8.89
CA GLU A 265 23.56 4.09 -8.39
C GLU A 265 23.00 5.18 -7.49
N CYS A 266 21.80 5.72 -7.80
CA CYS A 266 21.17 6.81 -7.04
C CYS A 266 19.80 6.46 -6.50
N GLY A 267 19.55 5.17 -6.22
CA GLY A 267 18.25 4.71 -5.73
C GLY A 267 17.99 3.24 -6.00
N TRP A 268 16.75 2.86 -6.27
CA TRP A 268 16.40 1.46 -6.55
C TRP A 268 15.18 1.35 -7.47
N GLN A 269 15.14 0.28 -8.25
CA GLN A 269 14.09 -0.01 -9.20
C GLN A 269 13.20 -1.13 -8.67
N TRP A 270 11.86 -0.94 -8.73
CA TRP A 270 10.93 -2.05 -8.54
C TRP A 270 10.45 -2.62 -9.86
N ARG A 271 10.10 -3.92 -9.83
CA ARG A 271 9.42 -4.61 -10.91
C ARG A 271 8.34 -5.50 -10.31
N ILE A 272 7.08 -5.23 -10.65
CA ILE A 272 5.88 -5.87 -10.10
C ILE A 272 5.11 -6.53 -11.24
N PRO A 273 5.15 -7.87 -11.36
CA PRO A 273 4.46 -8.57 -12.45
C PRO A 273 2.98 -8.75 -12.12
N LEU A 274 2.12 -8.32 -13.03
CA LEU A 274 0.68 -8.58 -13.04
C LEU A 274 0.33 -9.60 -14.13
N GLN A 275 -0.96 -9.99 -14.24
CA GLN A 275 -1.39 -10.96 -15.25
C GLN A 275 -1.15 -10.47 -16.70
N SER A 276 -1.39 -9.20 -16.98
CA SER A 276 -1.33 -8.64 -18.34
C SER A 276 -0.17 -7.67 -18.59
N ARG A 277 0.44 -7.15 -17.53
CA ARG A 277 1.46 -6.11 -17.60
C ARG A 277 2.46 -6.21 -16.45
N VAL A 278 3.52 -5.41 -16.53
CA VAL A 278 4.49 -5.24 -15.45
C VAL A 278 4.51 -3.78 -15.01
N GLY A 279 4.34 -3.53 -13.71
CA GLY A 279 4.58 -2.22 -13.10
C GLY A 279 6.06 -2.06 -12.81
N ASN A 280 6.67 -1.02 -13.36
CA ASN A 280 8.07 -0.69 -13.14
C ASN A 280 8.20 0.72 -12.60
N GLY A 281 9.24 0.96 -11.79
CA GLY A 281 9.62 2.31 -11.43
C GLY A 281 10.97 2.37 -10.77
N LEU A 282 11.53 3.56 -10.76
CA LEU A 282 12.81 3.90 -10.17
C LEU A 282 12.60 4.96 -9.09
N VAL A 283 12.88 4.63 -7.85
CA VAL A 283 12.99 5.58 -6.72
C VAL A 283 14.39 6.14 -6.73
N PHE A 284 14.53 7.46 -6.60
CA PHE A 284 15.83 8.13 -6.65
C PHE A 284 15.84 9.41 -5.81
N SER A 285 17.05 9.88 -5.52
CA SER A 285 17.28 11.17 -4.87
C SER A 285 17.50 12.25 -5.93
N SER A 286 16.70 13.31 -5.88
CA SER A 286 16.83 14.46 -6.79
C SER A 286 18.12 15.28 -6.58
N GLU A 287 18.83 15.04 -5.46
CA GLU A 287 20.16 15.63 -5.23
C GLU A 287 21.26 15.00 -6.11
N HIS A 288 21.03 13.74 -6.55
CA HIS A 288 22.06 12.97 -7.25
C HIS A 288 21.68 12.57 -8.68
N MET A 289 20.41 12.73 -9.07
CA MET A 289 19.91 12.35 -10.39
C MET A 289 18.75 13.25 -10.79
N SER A 290 18.76 13.77 -12.01
CA SER A 290 17.66 14.53 -12.58
C SER A 290 16.47 13.63 -12.96
N GLU A 291 15.29 14.22 -13.17
CA GLU A 291 14.09 13.49 -13.60
C GLU A 291 14.26 12.88 -15.01
N ASP A 292 15.02 13.53 -15.90
CA ASP A 292 15.29 13.05 -17.26
C ASP A 292 16.28 11.88 -17.25
N GLU A 293 17.36 11.97 -16.44
CA GLU A 293 18.31 10.87 -16.23
C GLU A 293 17.62 9.65 -15.62
N ALA A 294 16.78 9.84 -14.59
CA ALA A 294 16.03 8.77 -13.96
C ALA A 294 15.04 8.10 -14.94
N THR A 295 14.37 8.91 -15.77
CA THR A 295 13.49 8.41 -16.82
C THR A 295 14.24 7.58 -17.83
N SER A 296 15.37 8.07 -18.31
CA SER A 296 16.23 7.36 -19.25
C SER A 296 16.80 6.08 -18.63
N ALA A 297 17.26 6.14 -17.38
CA ALA A 297 17.74 4.97 -16.64
C ALA A 297 16.65 3.90 -16.48
N LEU A 298 15.41 4.29 -16.16
CA LEU A 298 14.29 3.34 -16.06
C LEU A 298 14.00 2.71 -17.42
N LEU A 299 13.83 3.51 -18.47
CA LEU A 299 13.48 3.02 -19.81
C LEU A 299 14.54 2.06 -20.39
N ASN A 300 15.82 2.31 -20.12
CA ASN A 300 16.91 1.42 -20.53
C ASN A 300 16.97 0.10 -19.75
N ASN A 301 16.23 -0.02 -18.63
CA ASN A 301 16.28 -1.17 -17.74
C ASN A 301 14.92 -1.88 -17.57
N VAL A 302 13.90 -1.51 -18.32
CA VAL A 302 12.64 -2.26 -18.37
C VAL A 302 12.68 -3.28 -19.51
N GLU A 303 11.86 -4.32 -19.32
CA GLU A 303 11.64 -5.34 -20.35
C GLU A 303 10.24 -5.13 -20.95
N GLY A 304 10.14 -5.36 -22.26
CA GLY A 304 8.87 -5.22 -22.99
C GLY A 304 8.54 -3.79 -23.40
N GLU A 305 7.56 -3.69 -24.27
CA GLU A 305 7.06 -2.41 -24.79
C GLU A 305 6.38 -1.59 -23.68
N THR A 306 6.64 -0.28 -23.67
CA THR A 306 5.98 0.64 -22.72
C THR A 306 4.52 0.83 -23.09
N LEU A 307 3.63 0.67 -22.12
CA LEU A 307 2.18 0.86 -22.27
C LEU A 307 1.71 2.27 -21.87
N THR A 308 2.53 2.97 -21.12
CA THR A 308 2.23 4.32 -20.61
C THR A 308 3.42 5.23 -20.76
N THR A 309 3.19 6.53 -20.82
CA THR A 309 4.25 7.53 -20.69
C THR A 309 4.82 7.47 -19.26
N PRO A 310 6.14 7.54 -19.07
CA PRO A 310 6.74 7.65 -17.76
C PRO A 310 6.19 8.84 -16.97
N ARG A 311 5.87 8.62 -15.69
CA ARG A 311 5.33 9.65 -14.80
C ARG A 311 6.21 9.82 -13.58
N VAL A 312 6.64 11.05 -13.33
CA VAL A 312 7.38 11.42 -12.10
C VAL A 312 6.39 11.64 -10.95
N ILE A 313 6.73 11.08 -9.81
CA ILE A 313 6.02 11.21 -8.55
C ILE A 313 6.98 11.86 -7.56
N LYS A 314 6.56 12.96 -6.95
CA LYS A 314 7.32 13.68 -5.93
C LYS A 314 6.74 13.36 -4.56
N PHE A 315 7.59 13.05 -3.59
CA PHE A 315 7.18 12.74 -2.24
C PHE A 315 8.21 13.24 -1.22
N ARG A 316 7.82 13.24 0.03
CA ARG A 316 8.68 13.51 1.16
C ARG A 316 8.57 12.34 2.15
N THR A 317 9.70 11.73 2.46
CA THR A 317 9.76 10.63 3.44
C THR A 317 9.51 11.17 4.85
N GLY A 318 8.66 10.49 5.61
CA GLY A 318 8.30 10.91 6.96
C GLY A 318 6.88 10.53 7.34
N GLN A 319 6.40 11.11 8.44
CA GLN A 319 5.04 10.87 8.93
C GLN A 319 4.44 12.09 9.61
N ARG A 320 3.14 12.11 9.77
CA ARG A 320 2.49 13.07 10.67
C ARG A 320 2.86 12.76 12.12
N THR A 321 3.12 13.80 12.91
CA THR A 321 3.41 13.65 14.34
C THR A 321 2.26 13.01 15.10
N VAL A 322 1.03 13.21 14.63
CA VAL A 322 -0.18 12.51 15.06
C VAL A 322 -1.05 12.14 13.87
N GLN A 323 -1.56 10.90 13.86
CA GLN A 323 -2.44 10.41 12.80
C GLN A 323 -3.91 10.80 13.00
N TRP A 324 -4.27 11.21 14.20
CA TRP A 324 -5.60 11.66 14.56
C TRP A 324 -5.52 13.03 15.24
N ASN A 325 -5.99 14.05 14.54
CA ASN A 325 -6.08 15.41 15.05
C ASN A 325 -7.55 15.86 15.00
N LYS A 326 -8.08 16.28 16.17
CA LYS A 326 -9.50 16.66 16.35
C LYS A 326 -10.43 15.55 15.83
N ASN A 327 -11.32 15.85 14.90
CA ASN A 327 -12.23 14.90 14.27
C ASN A 327 -11.75 14.41 12.88
N CYS A 328 -10.43 14.43 12.64
CA CYS A 328 -9.84 13.95 11.39
C CYS A 328 -8.77 12.90 11.64
N VAL A 329 -8.86 11.79 10.89
CA VAL A 329 -7.87 10.69 10.87
C VAL A 329 -7.20 10.64 9.51
N ALA A 330 -5.87 10.69 9.48
CA ALA A 330 -5.10 10.50 8.24
C ALA A 330 -4.83 9.03 7.97
N LEU A 331 -5.07 8.58 6.73
CA LEU A 331 -4.76 7.22 6.27
C LEU A 331 -4.04 7.23 4.92
N GLY A 332 -3.09 6.30 4.77
CA GLY A 332 -2.25 6.21 3.58
C GLY A 332 -1.28 7.41 3.49
N LEU A 333 -1.05 7.90 2.27
CA LEU A 333 -0.02 8.92 2.01
C LEU A 333 -0.29 10.29 2.67
N SER A 334 -1.50 10.56 3.15
CA SER A 334 -1.79 11.76 3.95
C SER A 334 -1.19 11.68 5.36
N GLY A 335 -1.01 10.45 5.87
CA GLY A 335 -0.43 10.16 7.17
C GLY A 335 1.09 10.03 7.17
N GLY A 336 1.70 9.69 6.04
CA GLY A 336 3.14 9.50 5.89
C GLY A 336 3.53 8.65 4.69
N PHE A 337 4.84 8.64 4.41
CA PHE A 337 5.43 7.88 3.31
C PHE A 337 6.83 7.37 3.66
#